data_3274d20789b70cb84deddd55ad679c1e
#
_entry.id   3274d20789b70cb84deddd55ad679c1e
#
_cell.length_a   1.000
_cell.length_b   1.000
_cell.length_c   1.000
_cell.angle_alpha   90.00
_cell.angle_beta   90.00
_cell.angle_gamma   90.00
#
_symmetry.space_group_name_H-M   'P 1'
#
loop_
_entity.id
_entity.type
_entity.pdbx_description
1 polymer ?
#
loop_
_entity_poly.entity_id
_entity_poly.type
_entity_poly.pdbx_seq_one_letter_code
_entity_poly.pdbx_strand_id
1 'polypeptide(L)'
;MKKLSLILLAVLLSFSGFAQKSELGAMVGTSFYLGDLNPRGVFRMPKLAGGIIYRYNFTPRWALKADILFCEVAASDAVTNKKYERNLSFKSPITEISLQAELNFFKLYNERGKNFFSPYIFAGIAFFSFNPQAEINGTYYALQHLGTEGQGLEGERKYYSLCNFAIPFGIGIRFNVAKHISIGAEWGMRYTFTDYLDDVSGTYYDNKTLRDLRGDIVADLADRSEVLHEGGTGRGNSTTKDLYSFAGVTLTFKFGEVDRTCDIRTNVKRKPVSGSSHL
;
A
#
# COMPACT_ATOMS: atom_id res chain seq x y z
N MET A 1 -2.82 32.48 -16.59
CA MET A 1 -3.89 31.46 -16.66
C MET A 1 -3.99 30.76 -18.01
N LYS A 2 -4.11 31.47 -19.17
CA LYS A 2 -4.22 30.84 -20.51
C LYS A 2 -3.04 29.90 -20.88
N LYS A 3 -1.79 30.22 -20.49
CA LYS A 3 -0.61 29.37 -20.76
C LYS A 3 -0.63 28.07 -19.95
N LEU A 4 -1.12 28.10 -18.71
CA LEU A 4 -1.26 26.91 -17.86
C LEU A 4 -2.35 25.96 -18.38
N SER A 5 -3.48 26.51 -18.87
CA SER A 5 -4.55 25.74 -19.51
C SER A 5 -4.09 25.08 -20.81
N LEU A 6 -3.25 25.77 -21.61
CA LEU A 6 -2.67 25.20 -22.85
C LEU A 6 -1.68 24.08 -22.56
N ILE A 7 -0.86 24.21 -21.52
CA ILE A 7 0.07 23.14 -21.09
C ILE A 7 -0.73 21.96 -20.56
N LEU A 8 -1.76 22.20 -19.76
CA LEU A 8 -2.63 21.13 -19.26
C LEU A 8 -3.38 20.42 -20.39
N LEU A 9 -3.87 21.16 -21.40
CA LEU A 9 -4.51 20.61 -22.58
C LEU A 9 -3.52 19.83 -23.44
N ALA A 10 -2.29 20.32 -23.66
CA ALA A 10 -1.24 19.62 -24.40
C ALA A 10 -0.81 18.33 -23.69
N VAL A 11 -0.71 18.32 -22.36
CA VAL A 11 -0.46 17.13 -21.55
C VAL A 11 -1.62 16.15 -21.68
N LEU A 12 -2.87 16.58 -21.62
CA LEU A 12 -4.06 15.75 -21.82
C LEU A 12 -4.11 15.14 -23.23
N LEU A 13 -3.73 15.90 -24.26
CA LEU A 13 -3.71 15.41 -25.65
C LEU A 13 -2.56 14.44 -25.94
N SER A 14 -1.42 14.54 -25.24
CA SER A 14 -0.33 13.58 -25.39
C SER A 14 -0.64 12.19 -24.81
N PHE A 15 -1.63 12.07 -23.92
CA PHE A 15 -2.10 10.78 -23.42
C PHE A 15 -2.99 9.99 -24.40
N SER A 16 -3.46 10.58 -25.49
CA SER A 16 -4.39 9.92 -26.43
C SER A 16 -3.78 8.69 -27.12
N GLY A 17 -2.46 8.65 -27.36
CA GLY A 17 -1.77 7.51 -27.95
C GLY A 17 -1.58 6.31 -26.99
N PHE A 18 -1.69 6.53 -25.67
CA PHE A 18 -1.54 5.49 -24.63
C PHE A 18 -2.89 4.94 -24.13
N ALA A 19 -4.01 5.49 -24.62
CA ALA A 19 -5.34 5.19 -24.12
C ALA A 19 -5.74 3.71 -24.26
N GLN A 20 -5.28 3.02 -25.30
CA GLN A 20 -5.71 1.65 -25.63
C GLN A 20 -5.32 0.58 -24.59
N LYS A 21 -4.33 0.88 -23.73
CA LYS A 21 -3.79 -0.08 -22.74
C LYS A 21 -3.91 0.42 -21.31
N SER A 22 -4.60 1.54 -21.13
CA SER A 22 -4.69 2.23 -19.85
C SER A 22 -5.98 1.90 -19.10
N GLU A 23 -5.87 1.76 -17.79
CA GLU A 23 -6.99 1.60 -16.86
C GLU A 23 -6.87 2.63 -15.75
N LEU A 24 -7.98 3.24 -15.37
CA LEU A 24 -8.10 4.10 -14.20
C LEU A 24 -9.18 3.54 -13.30
N GLY A 25 -8.97 3.57 -12.00
CA GLY A 25 -9.93 3.04 -11.07
C GLY A 25 -9.69 3.45 -9.64
N ALA A 26 -10.45 2.82 -8.77
CA ALA A 26 -10.37 2.99 -7.34
C ALA A 26 -10.15 1.64 -6.64
N MET A 27 -9.62 1.72 -5.43
CA MET A 27 -9.50 0.59 -4.52
C MET A 27 -10.09 0.96 -3.17
N VAL A 28 -10.70 -0.02 -2.51
CA VAL A 28 -11.22 0.09 -1.15
C VAL A 28 -11.00 -1.22 -0.42
N GLY A 29 -10.67 -1.12 0.86
CA GLY A 29 -10.37 -2.29 1.67
C GLY A 29 -9.96 -1.92 3.08
N THR A 30 -9.08 -2.73 3.63
CA THR A 30 -8.57 -2.59 4.98
C THR A 30 -7.06 -2.67 5.00
N SER A 31 -6.46 -1.97 5.95
CA SER A 31 -5.04 -1.98 6.25
C SER A 31 -4.78 -2.59 7.62
N PHE A 32 -3.57 -3.12 7.78
CA PHE A 32 -3.14 -3.83 8.99
C PHE A 32 -1.67 -3.50 9.26
N TYR A 33 -1.30 -3.52 10.53
CA TYR A 33 0.05 -3.29 11.01
C TYR A 33 0.71 -4.58 11.47
N LEU A 34 2.02 -4.72 11.22
CA LEU A 34 2.90 -5.74 11.80
C LEU A 34 4.20 -5.07 12.22
N GLY A 35 4.57 -5.23 13.48
CA GLY A 35 5.76 -4.67 14.10
C GLY A 35 5.74 -4.92 15.60
N ASP A 36 6.37 -4.04 16.36
CA ASP A 36 6.59 -4.23 17.80
C ASP A 36 5.31 -4.38 18.63
N LEU A 37 4.23 -3.67 18.27
CA LEU A 37 2.94 -3.78 18.96
C LEU A 37 2.06 -4.92 18.41
N ASN A 38 2.38 -5.48 17.25
CA ASN A 38 1.66 -6.62 16.67
C ASN A 38 2.60 -7.56 15.90
N PRO A 39 3.43 -8.35 16.58
CA PRO A 39 4.49 -9.13 15.92
C PRO A 39 4.01 -10.40 15.19
N ARG A 40 2.75 -10.81 15.32
CA ARG A 40 2.26 -12.09 14.75
C ARG A 40 0.87 -12.05 14.12
N GLY A 41 0.15 -10.95 14.19
CA GLY A 41 -1.26 -10.90 13.76
C GLY A 41 -1.48 -10.13 12.48
N VAL A 42 -1.31 -10.76 11.31
CA VAL A 42 -1.41 -10.09 10.00
C VAL A 42 -2.74 -9.36 9.79
N PHE A 43 -3.85 -9.85 10.37
CA PHE A 43 -5.20 -9.31 10.16
C PHE A 43 -5.84 -8.76 11.45
N ARG A 44 -5.02 -8.30 12.39
CA ARG A 44 -5.52 -7.70 13.63
C ARG A 44 -5.74 -6.20 13.47
N MET A 45 -6.75 -5.68 14.16
CA MET A 45 -7.12 -4.26 14.19
C MET A 45 -7.25 -3.64 12.78
N PRO A 46 -8.15 -4.19 11.92
CA PRO A 46 -8.35 -3.65 10.57
C PRO A 46 -8.77 -2.19 10.62
N LYS A 47 -8.18 -1.39 9.75
CA LYS A 47 -8.51 0.01 9.52
C LYS A 47 -8.93 0.23 8.08
N LEU A 48 -9.78 1.21 7.84
CA LEU A 48 -10.25 1.52 6.49
C LEU A 48 -9.08 2.02 5.62
N ALA A 49 -9.09 1.57 4.38
CA ALA A 49 -8.12 1.99 3.37
C ALA A 49 -8.79 2.17 2.02
N GLY A 50 -8.34 3.14 1.24
CA GLY A 50 -8.85 3.38 -0.09
C GLY A 50 -7.91 4.25 -0.91
N GLY A 51 -8.08 4.24 -2.23
CA GLY A 51 -7.19 4.97 -3.09
C GLY A 51 -7.58 4.94 -4.56
N ILE A 52 -6.69 5.47 -5.38
CA ILE A 52 -6.84 5.58 -6.83
C ILE A 52 -5.74 4.76 -7.49
N ILE A 53 -6.10 4.07 -8.56
CA ILE A 53 -5.19 3.20 -9.33
C ILE A 53 -5.15 3.70 -10.77
N TYR A 54 -3.97 3.85 -11.31
CA TYR A 54 -3.71 3.91 -12.74
C TYR A 54 -2.89 2.70 -13.16
N ARG A 55 -3.32 1.99 -14.19
CA ARG A 55 -2.63 0.80 -14.69
C ARG A 55 -2.40 0.92 -16.19
N TYR A 56 -1.19 0.61 -16.62
CA TYR A 56 -0.81 0.52 -18.01
C TYR A 56 -0.42 -0.92 -18.37
N ASN A 57 -1.20 -1.55 -19.26
CA ASN A 57 -0.97 -2.92 -19.68
C ASN A 57 -0.06 -2.95 -20.90
N PHE A 58 1.24 -3.25 -20.73
CA PHE A 58 2.19 -3.39 -21.86
C PHE A 58 1.83 -4.57 -22.75
N THR A 59 1.49 -5.69 -22.10
CA THR A 59 1.10 -6.93 -22.74
C THR A 59 -0.09 -7.55 -21.99
N PRO A 60 -0.74 -8.60 -22.50
CA PRO A 60 -1.77 -9.33 -21.74
C PRO A 60 -1.29 -9.93 -20.42
N ARG A 61 0.04 -9.99 -20.18
CA ARG A 61 0.64 -10.53 -18.96
C ARG A 61 1.30 -9.49 -18.08
N TRP A 62 1.92 -8.46 -18.65
CA TRP A 62 2.68 -7.47 -17.91
C TRP A 62 1.96 -6.13 -17.86
N ALA A 63 1.84 -5.59 -16.68
CA ALA A 63 1.32 -4.25 -16.45
C ALA A 63 2.19 -3.47 -15.47
N LEU A 64 2.12 -2.16 -15.56
CA LEU A 64 2.65 -1.22 -14.58
C LEU A 64 1.46 -0.57 -13.90
N LYS A 65 1.41 -0.64 -12.57
CA LYS A 65 0.39 -0.01 -11.73
C LYS A 65 1.03 1.13 -10.95
N ALA A 66 0.46 2.30 -11.05
CA ALA A 66 0.72 3.42 -10.15
C ALA A 66 -0.52 3.62 -9.28
N ASP A 67 -0.34 3.81 -7.97
CA ASP A 67 -1.45 4.08 -7.08
C ASP A 67 -1.11 5.13 -6.02
N ILE A 68 -2.18 5.75 -5.51
CA ILE A 68 -2.18 6.58 -4.32
C ILE A 68 -3.11 5.90 -3.33
N LEU A 69 -2.58 5.49 -2.19
CA LEU A 69 -3.31 4.82 -1.12
C LEU A 69 -3.37 5.71 0.11
N PHE A 70 -4.57 5.88 0.64
CA PHE A 70 -4.84 6.49 1.95
C PHE A 70 -5.31 5.40 2.88
N CYS A 71 -4.64 5.22 4.00
CA CYS A 71 -5.01 4.24 5.00
C CYS A 71 -4.62 4.69 6.41
N GLU A 72 -5.11 3.98 7.41
CA GLU A 72 -4.69 4.11 8.79
C GLU A 72 -4.26 2.72 9.28
N VAL A 73 -3.18 2.66 10.05
CA VAL A 73 -2.79 1.43 10.75
C VAL A 73 -2.87 1.66 12.25
N ALA A 74 -3.13 0.60 13.02
CA ALA A 74 -3.21 0.67 14.47
C ALA A 74 -2.81 -0.65 15.11
N ALA A 75 -2.26 -0.57 16.32
CA ALA A 75 -2.06 -1.72 17.18
C ALA A 75 -2.14 -1.33 18.66
N SER A 76 -2.36 -2.34 19.50
CA SER A 76 -2.41 -2.18 20.96
C SER A 76 -1.93 -3.45 21.64
N ASP A 77 -1.07 -3.29 22.64
CA ASP A 77 -0.60 -4.38 23.49
C ASP A 77 -1.74 -5.09 24.20
N ALA A 78 -2.78 -4.37 24.60
CA ALA A 78 -3.98 -4.92 25.23
C ALA A 78 -4.74 -5.90 24.29
N VAL A 79 -4.74 -5.65 22.97
CA VAL A 79 -5.38 -6.52 21.99
C VAL A 79 -4.47 -7.68 21.57
N THR A 80 -3.17 -7.47 21.53
CA THR A 80 -2.20 -8.48 21.11
C THR A 80 -1.80 -9.45 22.22
N ASN A 81 -2.02 -9.10 23.48
CA ASN A 81 -1.71 -9.87 24.70
C ASN A 81 -0.24 -10.33 24.84
N LYS A 82 0.70 -9.63 24.20
CA LYS A 82 2.11 -10.06 24.20
C LYS A 82 3.01 -9.33 25.20
N LYS A 83 2.79 -8.03 25.33
CA LYS A 83 3.45 -7.17 26.33
C LYS A 83 2.36 -6.36 27.03
N TYR A 84 1.40 -7.07 27.61
CA TYR A 84 0.25 -6.45 28.28
C TYR A 84 0.67 -5.41 29.33
N GLU A 85 1.75 -5.69 30.04
CA GLU A 85 2.32 -4.80 31.06
C GLU A 85 2.79 -3.46 30.46
N ARG A 86 3.28 -3.45 29.21
CA ARG A 86 3.72 -2.24 28.52
C ARG A 86 2.57 -1.30 28.17
N ASN A 87 1.39 -1.84 27.89
CA ASN A 87 0.12 -1.15 27.66
C ASN A 87 0.17 -0.02 26.60
N LEU A 88 1.05 -0.13 25.61
CA LEU A 88 1.13 0.84 24.54
C LEU A 88 0.05 0.61 23.49
N SER A 89 -0.37 1.69 22.87
CA SER A 89 -1.29 1.68 21.72
C SER A 89 -1.01 2.86 20.81
N PHE A 90 -1.22 2.67 19.52
CA PHE A 90 -1.07 3.74 18.54
C PHE A 90 -2.06 3.59 17.39
N LYS A 91 -2.25 4.67 16.66
CA LYS A 91 -2.77 4.71 15.30
C LYS A 91 -1.87 5.62 14.44
N SER A 92 -1.73 5.29 13.17
CA SER A 92 -0.91 6.09 12.25
C SER A 92 -1.62 6.21 10.91
N PRO A 93 -2.11 7.40 10.52
CA PRO A 93 -2.54 7.65 9.16
C PRO A 93 -1.35 7.55 8.22
N ILE A 94 -1.55 6.92 7.06
CA ILE A 94 -0.54 6.71 6.02
C ILE A 94 -1.08 7.22 4.69
N THR A 95 -0.26 7.98 3.99
CA THR A 95 -0.46 8.32 2.58
C THR A 95 0.70 7.75 1.78
N GLU A 96 0.41 6.85 0.85
CA GLU A 96 1.39 6.15 0.01
C GLU A 96 1.21 6.52 -1.46
N ILE A 97 2.30 6.71 -2.16
CA ILE A 97 2.36 6.74 -3.63
C ILE A 97 3.27 5.60 -4.06
N SER A 98 2.79 4.73 -4.94
CA SER A 98 3.54 3.56 -5.35
C SER A 98 3.60 3.38 -6.87
N LEU A 99 4.64 2.67 -7.30
CA LEU A 99 4.81 2.18 -8.67
C LEU A 99 5.15 0.69 -8.62
N GLN A 100 4.31 -0.14 -9.22
CA GLN A 100 4.35 -1.59 -9.07
C GLN A 100 4.29 -2.26 -10.44
N ALA A 101 5.16 -3.25 -10.68
CA ALA A 101 5.05 -4.15 -11.80
C ALA A 101 4.11 -5.31 -11.44
N GLU A 102 3.17 -5.62 -12.34
CA GLU A 102 2.23 -6.73 -12.21
C GLU A 102 2.49 -7.79 -13.26
N LEU A 103 2.48 -9.07 -12.85
CA LEU A 103 2.55 -10.21 -13.73
C LEU A 103 1.28 -11.05 -13.62
N ASN A 104 0.47 -11.02 -14.68
CA ASN A 104 -0.72 -11.86 -14.81
C ASN A 104 -0.33 -13.27 -15.26
N PHE A 105 -0.78 -14.30 -14.56
CA PHE A 105 -0.50 -15.70 -14.90
C PHE A 105 -1.21 -16.12 -16.18
N PHE A 106 -2.44 -15.63 -16.38
CA PHE A 106 -3.20 -15.89 -17.62
C PHE A 106 -3.28 -14.64 -18.48
N LYS A 107 -3.33 -14.83 -19.80
CA LYS A 107 -3.60 -13.73 -20.73
C LYS A 107 -5.04 -13.27 -20.54
N LEU A 108 -5.23 -12.06 -20.07
CA LEU A 108 -6.55 -11.46 -19.90
C LEU A 108 -7.05 -10.91 -21.25
N TYR A 109 -8.20 -11.40 -21.68
CA TYR A 109 -8.89 -10.93 -22.88
C TYR A 109 -10.22 -10.27 -22.50
N ASN A 110 -10.68 -9.35 -23.35
CA ASN A 110 -11.95 -8.66 -23.15
C ASN A 110 -13.12 -9.31 -23.94
N GLU A 111 -12.87 -10.44 -24.60
CA GLU A 111 -13.86 -11.12 -25.41
C GLU A 111 -14.51 -12.27 -24.63
N ARG A 112 -15.84 -12.45 -24.81
CA ARG A 112 -16.56 -13.60 -24.26
C ARG A 112 -15.98 -14.91 -24.85
N GLY A 113 -15.74 -15.88 -24.01
CA GLY A 113 -15.20 -17.20 -24.39
C GLY A 113 -13.68 -17.34 -24.32
N LYS A 114 -12.95 -16.27 -23.98
CA LYS A 114 -11.51 -16.29 -23.66
C LYS A 114 -11.31 -16.04 -22.17
N ASN A 115 -10.07 -16.19 -21.66
CA ASN A 115 -9.75 -16.01 -20.25
C ASN A 115 -10.21 -14.63 -19.74
N PHE A 116 -11.27 -14.59 -18.97
CA PHE A 116 -11.84 -13.37 -18.37
C PHE A 116 -11.24 -13.09 -17.00
N PHE A 117 -10.43 -13.98 -16.48
CA PHE A 117 -9.88 -13.98 -15.14
C PHE A 117 -8.38 -14.27 -15.17
N SER A 118 -7.62 -13.64 -14.26
CA SER A 118 -6.21 -13.98 -14.02
C SER A 118 -5.83 -13.70 -12.57
N PRO A 119 -5.20 -14.66 -11.89
CA PRO A 119 -4.36 -14.35 -10.76
C PRO A 119 -3.15 -13.53 -11.22
N TYR A 120 -2.62 -12.70 -10.33
CA TYR A 120 -1.40 -11.95 -10.58
C TYR A 120 -0.56 -11.80 -9.32
N ILE A 121 0.72 -11.58 -9.51
CA ILE A 121 1.64 -11.13 -8.48
C ILE A 121 2.11 -9.72 -8.81
N PHE A 122 2.48 -8.98 -7.81
CA PHE A 122 3.04 -7.65 -8.00
C PHE A 122 4.18 -7.37 -7.01
N ALA A 123 5.10 -6.51 -7.43
CA ALA A 123 6.12 -5.94 -6.59
C ALA A 123 6.53 -4.56 -7.14
N GLY A 124 7.05 -3.68 -6.28
CA GLY A 124 7.40 -2.33 -6.70
C GLY A 124 8.14 -1.54 -5.64
N ILE A 125 8.03 -0.23 -5.79
CA ILE A 125 8.57 0.76 -4.86
C ILE A 125 7.44 1.70 -4.44
N ALA A 126 7.49 2.15 -3.21
CA ALA A 126 6.56 3.12 -2.65
C ALA A 126 7.30 4.18 -1.85
N PHE A 127 6.76 5.39 -1.88
CA PHE A 127 7.10 6.46 -0.96
C PHE A 127 5.86 6.74 -0.12
N PHE A 128 6.02 6.80 1.19
CA PHE A 128 4.89 7.03 2.09
C PHE A 128 5.22 8.04 3.18
N SER A 129 4.18 8.73 3.62
CA SER A 129 4.20 9.56 4.83
C SER A 129 3.29 8.93 5.88
N PHE A 130 3.68 9.04 7.14
CA PHE A 130 2.96 8.48 8.27
C PHE A 130 3.06 9.42 9.47
N ASN A 131 2.14 9.28 10.44
CA ASN A 131 2.14 10.12 11.64
C ASN A 131 1.59 9.33 12.83
N PRO A 132 2.44 8.63 13.60
CA PRO A 132 1.99 7.86 14.75
C PRO A 132 1.42 8.77 15.83
N GLN A 133 0.25 8.37 16.32
CA GLN A 133 -0.51 9.07 17.33
C GLN A 133 -0.93 8.09 18.42
N ALA A 134 -0.96 8.57 19.65
CA ALA A 134 -1.53 7.81 20.77
C ALA A 134 -2.51 8.68 21.55
N GLU A 135 -3.50 8.00 22.12
CA GLU A 135 -4.55 8.64 22.90
C GLU A 135 -4.21 8.67 24.39
N ILE A 136 -4.42 9.80 25.04
CA ILE A 136 -4.46 9.93 26.49
C ILE A 136 -5.64 10.83 26.86
N ASN A 137 -6.45 10.42 27.84
CA ASN A 137 -7.62 11.16 28.31
C ASN A 137 -8.56 11.64 27.19
N GLY A 138 -8.80 10.80 26.17
CA GLY A 138 -9.68 11.11 25.02
C GLY A 138 -9.07 12.02 23.95
N THR A 139 -7.80 12.45 24.11
CA THR A 139 -7.10 13.31 23.16
C THR A 139 -5.95 12.55 22.48
N TYR A 140 -5.86 12.67 21.14
CA TYR A 140 -4.76 12.10 20.36
C TYR A 140 -3.61 13.07 20.23
N TYR A 141 -2.41 12.58 20.50
CA TYR A 141 -1.16 13.32 20.38
C TYR A 141 -0.27 12.68 19.34
N ALA A 142 0.27 13.47 18.42
CA ALA A 142 1.28 13.01 17.47
C ALA A 142 2.61 12.76 18.22
N LEU A 143 3.17 11.56 18.09
CA LEU A 143 4.24 11.07 18.96
C LEU A 143 5.63 11.53 18.53
N GLN A 144 5.86 11.68 17.22
CA GLN A 144 7.17 11.95 16.65
C GLN A 144 7.88 13.15 17.32
N HIS A 145 7.20 14.30 17.42
CA HIS A 145 7.78 15.51 17.99
C HIS A 145 7.84 15.51 19.53
N LEU A 146 7.14 14.59 20.17
CA LEU A 146 7.21 14.43 21.62
C LEU A 146 8.50 13.72 22.04
N GLY A 147 9.04 12.84 21.19
CA GLY A 147 10.29 12.14 21.46
C GLY A 147 10.20 11.21 22.65
N THR A 148 9.27 10.29 22.62
CA THR A 148 8.92 9.35 23.71
C THR A 148 10.08 8.46 24.17
N GLU A 149 11.10 8.25 23.32
CA GLU A 149 12.35 7.53 23.61
C GLU A 149 13.54 8.49 23.83
N GLY A 150 13.29 9.76 24.20
CA GLY A 150 14.34 10.76 24.42
C GLY A 150 14.85 11.43 23.14
N GLN A 151 14.25 11.16 21.96
CA GLN A 151 14.73 11.76 20.70
C GLN A 151 14.75 13.28 20.78
N GLY A 152 15.85 13.87 20.27
CA GLY A 152 16.07 15.31 20.27
C GLY A 152 16.58 15.91 21.57
N LEU A 153 16.85 15.11 22.61
CA LEU A 153 17.61 15.53 23.79
C LEU A 153 19.11 15.51 23.50
N GLU A 154 19.88 16.28 24.26
CA GLU A 154 21.32 16.36 24.10
C GLU A 154 22.00 14.99 24.37
N GLY A 155 22.81 14.55 23.41
CA GLY A 155 23.47 13.23 23.46
C GLY A 155 22.61 12.05 23.00
N GLU A 156 21.31 12.28 22.73
CA GLU A 156 20.36 11.25 22.33
C GLU A 156 20.10 11.18 20.82
N ARG A 157 19.24 10.25 20.41
CA ARG A 157 18.87 10.06 19.00
C ARG A 157 18.16 11.29 18.43
N LYS A 158 18.34 11.52 17.13
CA LYS A 158 17.55 12.52 16.39
C LYS A 158 16.11 12.04 16.23
N TYR A 159 15.19 12.98 16.02
CA TYR A 159 13.84 12.67 15.60
C TYR A 159 13.86 11.86 14.29
N TYR A 160 13.03 10.84 14.23
CA TYR A 160 12.87 10.05 13.00
C TYR A 160 12.07 10.82 11.95
N SER A 161 12.25 10.44 10.67
CA SER A 161 11.50 11.03 9.56
C SER A 161 10.09 10.47 9.50
N LEU A 162 9.10 11.32 9.27
CA LEU A 162 7.71 10.94 8.99
C LEU A 162 7.47 10.52 7.52
N CYS A 163 8.50 10.56 6.68
CA CYS A 163 8.46 10.10 5.30
C CYS A 163 9.52 9.03 5.09
N ASN A 164 9.16 7.97 4.38
CA ASN A 164 10.08 6.86 4.13
C ASN A 164 9.72 6.11 2.83
N PHE A 165 10.56 5.16 2.45
CA PHE A 165 10.32 4.25 1.34
C PHE A 165 9.82 2.89 1.84
N ALA A 166 9.12 2.17 0.96
CA ALA A 166 8.72 0.80 1.18
C ALA A 166 8.84 -0.01 -0.11
N ILE A 167 8.88 -1.32 0.04
CA ILE A 167 8.78 -2.29 -1.05
C ILE A 167 7.40 -2.95 -0.94
N PRO A 168 6.40 -2.52 -1.74
CA PRO A 168 5.14 -3.22 -1.85
C PRO A 168 5.32 -4.51 -2.64
N PHE A 169 4.72 -5.61 -2.18
CA PHE A 169 4.63 -6.87 -2.89
C PHE A 169 3.38 -7.63 -2.46
N GLY A 170 2.86 -8.46 -3.35
CA GLY A 170 1.63 -9.18 -3.03
C GLY A 170 1.06 -9.97 -4.19
N ILE A 171 -0.16 -10.42 -3.96
CA ILE A 171 -0.94 -11.23 -4.88
C ILE A 171 -2.33 -10.62 -5.08
N GLY A 172 -2.92 -10.92 -6.22
CA GLY A 172 -4.30 -10.53 -6.50
C GLY A 172 -4.95 -11.42 -7.54
N ILE A 173 -6.23 -11.20 -7.71
CA ILE A 173 -7.02 -11.78 -8.79
C ILE A 173 -7.76 -10.67 -9.50
N ARG A 174 -7.90 -10.80 -10.81
CA ARG A 174 -8.60 -9.82 -11.65
C ARG A 174 -9.58 -10.50 -12.57
N PHE A 175 -10.76 -9.90 -12.70
CA PHE A 175 -11.85 -10.34 -13.54
C PHE A 175 -12.23 -9.22 -14.51
N ASN A 176 -12.26 -9.50 -15.81
CA ASN A 176 -12.84 -8.63 -16.82
C ASN A 176 -14.34 -8.91 -16.90
N VAL A 177 -15.13 -8.14 -16.16
CA VAL A 177 -16.61 -8.33 -16.08
C VAL A 177 -17.34 -7.74 -17.29
N ALA A 178 -16.75 -6.72 -17.93
CA ALA A 178 -17.25 -6.10 -19.14
C ALA A 178 -16.09 -5.65 -20.03
N LYS A 179 -16.41 -5.20 -21.25
CA LYS A 179 -15.42 -4.71 -22.22
C LYS A 179 -14.46 -3.65 -21.62
N HIS A 180 -15.03 -2.77 -20.82
CA HIS A 180 -14.30 -1.64 -20.24
C HIS A 180 -14.18 -1.70 -18.71
N ILE A 181 -14.69 -2.73 -18.04
CA ILE A 181 -14.74 -2.81 -16.58
C ILE A 181 -14.01 -4.07 -16.11
N SER A 182 -13.08 -3.87 -15.17
CA SER A 182 -12.42 -4.95 -14.45
C SER A 182 -12.64 -4.78 -12.96
N ILE A 183 -12.87 -5.90 -12.28
CA ILE A 183 -12.94 -5.98 -10.82
C ILE A 183 -11.80 -6.88 -10.38
N GLY A 184 -11.14 -6.52 -9.28
CA GLY A 184 -10.09 -7.32 -8.69
C GLY A 184 -10.21 -7.40 -7.18
N ALA A 185 -9.48 -8.34 -6.61
CA ALA A 185 -9.17 -8.38 -5.20
C ALA A 185 -7.67 -8.54 -5.06
N GLU A 186 -7.06 -7.83 -4.12
CA GLU A 186 -5.62 -7.92 -3.88
C GLU A 186 -5.31 -7.88 -2.38
N TRP A 187 -4.23 -8.57 -2.04
CA TRP A 187 -3.58 -8.47 -0.75
C TRP A 187 -2.09 -8.25 -0.97
N GLY A 188 -1.56 -7.20 -0.36
CA GLY A 188 -0.15 -6.86 -0.48
C GLY A 188 0.44 -6.36 0.82
N MET A 189 1.69 -6.71 1.04
CA MET A 189 2.51 -6.23 2.14
C MET A 189 3.44 -5.12 1.67
N ARG A 190 3.81 -4.24 2.59
CA ARG A 190 4.80 -3.17 2.40
C ARG A 190 5.90 -3.38 3.42
N TYR A 191 7.05 -3.80 2.95
CA TYR A 191 8.26 -3.82 3.77
C TYR A 191 8.81 -2.39 3.85
N THR A 192 8.80 -1.79 5.03
CA THR A 192 9.30 -0.42 5.23
C THR A 192 10.76 -0.42 5.65
N PHE A 193 11.43 0.73 5.47
CA PHE A 193 12.80 0.93 5.97
C PHE A 193 12.83 1.71 7.29
N THR A 194 11.68 1.85 7.96
CA THR A 194 11.56 2.45 9.28
C THR A 194 11.14 1.42 10.32
N ASP A 195 11.43 1.72 11.57
CA ASP A 195 11.06 0.97 12.76
C ASP A 195 10.25 1.87 13.73
N TYR A 196 9.73 2.96 13.20
CA TYR A 196 9.00 3.96 13.98
C TYR A 196 7.59 4.21 13.46
N LEU A 197 7.02 3.24 12.73
CA LEU A 197 5.64 3.36 12.23
C LEU A 197 4.64 3.45 13.39
N ASP A 198 5.02 2.85 14.54
CA ASP A 198 4.28 2.83 15.80
C ASP A 198 4.93 3.68 16.91
N ASP A 199 5.99 4.45 16.62
CA ASP A 199 6.79 5.21 17.59
C ASP A 199 7.55 4.34 18.62
N VAL A 200 7.74 3.04 18.33
CA VAL A 200 8.41 2.10 19.25
C VAL A 200 9.57 1.40 18.55
N SER A 201 10.79 1.60 19.02
CA SER A 201 11.97 1.01 18.38
C SER A 201 13.01 0.55 19.39
N GLY A 202 13.41 1.42 20.32
CA GLY A 202 14.58 1.24 21.13
C GLY A 202 14.32 0.88 22.58
N THR A 203 14.76 1.76 23.45
CA THR A 203 14.69 1.60 24.90
C THR A 203 13.87 2.72 25.52
N TYR A 204 13.31 2.45 26.69
CA TYR A 204 12.71 3.50 27.51
C TYR A 204 13.75 4.54 27.87
N TYR A 205 13.36 5.80 27.78
CA TYR A 205 14.11 6.89 28.37
C TYR A 205 13.70 7.04 29.84
N ASP A 206 14.58 7.63 30.70
CA ASP A 206 14.25 7.85 32.09
C ASP A 206 12.98 8.71 32.23
N ASN A 207 11.90 8.12 32.74
CA ASN A 207 10.57 8.74 32.78
C ASN A 207 10.55 10.02 33.62
N LYS A 208 11.31 10.06 34.75
CA LYS A 208 11.39 11.25 35.58
C LYS A 208 12.04 12.41 34.83
N THR A 209 13.19 12.16 34.21
CA THR A 209 13.88 13.17 33.40
C THR A 209 13.03 13.65 32.25
N LEU A 210 12.30 12.73 31.56
CA LEU A 210 11.39 13.08 30.46
C LEU A 210 10.24 13.97 30.97
N ARG A 211 9.70 13.67 32.14
CA ARG A 211 8.65 14.45 32.82
C ARG A 211 9.12 15.85 33.17
N ASP A 212 10.33 15.96 33.73
CA ASP A 212 10.91 17.25 34.10
C ASP A 212 11.24 18.12 32.90
N LEU A 213 11.65 17.54 31.75
CA LEU A 213 12.05 18.27 30.54
C LEU A 213 10.89 18.54 29.56
N ARG A 214 9.91 17.66 29.49
CA ARG A 214 8.84 17.71 28.45
C ARG A 214 7.42 17.65 29.00
N GLY A 215 7.28 17.49 30.30
CA GLY A 215 5.98 17.48 30.98
C GLY A 215 5.32 16.11 31.11
N ASP A 216 4.24 16.08 31.89
CA ASP A 216 3.55 14.86 32.28
C ASP A 216 3.00 14.05 31.09
N ILE A 217 2.38 14.72 30.11
CA ILE A 217 1.76 14.05 28.96
C ILE A 217 2.79 13.24 28.17
N VAL A 218 3.99 13.77 27.97
CA VAL A 218 5.04 13.07 27.21
C VAL A 218 5.56 11.86 27.99
N ALA A 219 5.78 12.02 29.28
CA ALA A 219 6.23 10.93 30.16
C ALA A 219 5.18 9.81 30.25
N ASP A 220 3.89 10.16 30.36
CA ASP A 220 2.79 9.20 30.41
C ASP A 220 2.56 8.49 29.05
N LEU A 221 2.84 9.16 27.91
CA LEU A 221 2.79 8.54 26.59
C LEU A 221 4.01 7.65 26.31
N ALA A 222 5.17 7.96 26.88
CA ALA A 222 6.40 7.19 26.73
C ALA A 222 6.33 5.84 27.44
N ASP A 223 5.76 5.80 28.65
CA ASP A 223 5.57 4.58 29.44
C ASP A 223 4.19 4.58 30.10
N ARG A 224 3.33 3.62 29.69
CA ARG A 224 1.96 3.45 30.19
C ARG A 224 1.79 2.29 31.14
N SER A 225 2.91 1.74 31.61
CA SER A 225 2.93 0.60 32.52
C SER A 225 2.47 1.02 33.92
N GLU A 226 1.85 0.11 34.64
CA GLU A 226 1.52 0.32 36.06
C GLU A 226 2.77 0.52 36.90
N VAL A 227 3.85 -0.20 36.55
CA VAL A 227 5.19 -0.04 37.13
C VAL A 227 6.11 0.50 36.05
N LEU A 228 6.59 1.73 36.24
CA LEU A 228 7.46 2.39 35.26
C LEU A 228 8.76 1.60 35.05
N HIS A 229 9.16 1.52 33.78
CA HIS A 229 10.40 0.87 33.39
C HIS A 229 11.62 1.76 33.68
N GLU A 230 12.72 1.14 34.05
CA GLU A 230 14.00 1.86 34.17
C GLU A 230 14.51 2.30 32.81
N GLY A 231 15.15 3.48 32.75
CA GLY A 231 15.80 3.97 31.53
C GLY A 231 16.82 2.96 31.00
N GLY A 232 16.83 2.74 29.68
CA GLY A 232 17.64 1.72 29.02
C GLY A 232 17.01 0.33 28.91
N THR A 233 15.87 0.08 29.56
CA THR A 233 15.09 -1.15 29.35
C THR A 233 14.50 -1.19 27.92
N GLY A 234 14.44 -2.37 27.30
CA GLY A 234 13.93 -2.53 25.94
C GLY A 234 12.45 -2.18 25.81
N ARG A 235 12.12 -1.15 25.03
CA ARG A 235 10.77 -0.72 24.69
C ARG A 235 10.27 -1.43 23.42
N GLY A 236 11.10 -1.46 22.38
CA GLY A 236 10.89 -2.11 21.09
C GLY A 236 12.04 -3.03 20.69
N ASN A 237 12.12 -3.34 19.40
CA ASN A 237 13.19 -4.11 18.79
C ASN A 237 13.73 -3.40 17.54
N SER A 238 14.73 -2.56 17.69
CA SER A 238 15.31 -1.74 16.62
C SER A 238 15.92 -2.52 15.46
N THR A 239 16.06 -3.85 15.60
CA THR A 239 16.62 -4.71 14.53
C THR A 239 15.58 -5.16 13.50
N THR A 240 14.30 -5.15 13.85
CA THR A 240 13.20 -5.50 12.96
C THR A 240 12.58 -4.23 12.38
N LYS A 241 12.17 -4.29 11.12
CA LYS A 241 11.47 -3.19 10.48
C LYS A 241 9.97 -3.42 10.50
N ASP A 242 9.23 -2.33 10.63
CA ASP A 242 7.78 -2.37 10.58
C ASP A 242 7.26 -2.69 9.19
N LEU A 243 6.14 -3.37 9.14
CA LEU A 243 5.41 -3.65 7.93
C LEU A 243 3.96 -3.19 8.07
N TYR A 244 3.35 -2.86 6.95
CA TYR A 244 1.90 -2.73 6.88
C TYR A 244 1.37 -3.46 5.66
N SER A 245 0.10 -3.81 5.67
CA SER A 245 -0.53 -4.51 4.56
C SER A 245 -1.87 -3.88 4.20
N PHE A 246 -2.27 -4.06 2.95
CA PHE A 246 -3.57 -3.71 2.42
C PHE A 246 -4.22 -4.97 1.87
N ALA A 247 -5.50 -5.16 2.19
CA ALA A 247 -6.35 -6.17 1.58
C ALA A 247 -7.65 -5.52 1.14
N GLY A 248 -8.03 -5.66 -0.12
CA GLY A 248 -9.19 -4.97 -0.63
C GLY A 248 -9.60 -5.36 -2.04
N VAL A 249 -10.59 -4.64 -2.54
CA VAL A 249 -11.14 -4.80 -3.88
C VAL A 249 -10.78 -3.59 -4.74
N THR A 250 -10.65 -3.84 -6.04
CA THR A 250 -10.33 -2.81 -7.03
C THR A 250 -11.41 -2.81 -8.10
N LEU A 251 -11.77 -1.62 -8.57
CA LEU A 251 -12.65 -1.41 -9.71
C LEU A 251 -11.93 -0.50 -10.69
N THR A 252 -11.67 -1.00 -11.91
CA THR A 252 -10.98 -0.22 -12.94
C THR A 252 -11.77 -0.11 -14.21
N PHE A 253 -11.67 1.04 -14.86
CA PHE A 253 -12.23 1.32 -16.17
C PHE A 253 -11.11 1.41 -17.20
N LYS A 254 -11.26 0.66 -18.31
CA LYS A 254 -10.30 0.59 -19.42
C LYS A 254 -10.64 1.63 -20.47
N PHE A 255 -9.64 2.41 -20.84
CA PHE A 255 -9.75 3.40 -21.91
C PHE A 255 -9.25 2.81 -23.23
N GLY A 256 -9.86 3.23 -24.33
CA GLY A 256 -9.47 2.89 -25.70
C GLY A 256 -10.16 1.65 -26.29
N GLU A 257 -9.97 1.47 -27.60
CA GLU A 257 -10.49 0.30 -28.32
C GLU A 257 -9.67 -0.94 -27.95
N VAL A 258 -10.39 -2.03 -27.74
CA VAL A 258 -9.78 -3.35 -27.59
C VAL A 258 -9.10 -3.70 -28.90
N ASP A 259 -7.78 -3.89 -28.82
CA ASP A 259 -6.97 -4.33 -29.95
C ASP A 259 -7.61 -5.62 -30.52
N ARG A 260 -8.29 -5.48 -31.65
CA ARG A 260 -8.63 -6.62 -32.46
C ARG A 260 -7.32 -7.07 -33.06
N THR A 261 -6.59 -7.94 -32.35
CA THR A 261 -5.56 -8.72 -33.03
C THR A 261 -6.21 -9.28 -34.27
N CYS A 262 -5.79 -8.78 -35.41
CA CYS A 262 -6.13 -9.34 -36.69
C CYS A 262 -5.72 -10.82 -36.65
N ASP A 263 -6.67 -11.67 -36.31
CA ASP A 263 -6.59 -13.08 -36.58
C ASP A 263 -6.67 -13.13 -38.12
N ILE A 264 -5.53 -13.03 -38.77
CA ILE A 264 -5.38 -13.38 -40.18
C ILE A 264 -5.62 -14.89 -40.22
N ARG A 265 -6.85 -15.30 -40.06
CA ARG A 265 -7.29 -16.55 -40.60
C ARG A 265 -7.23 -16.33 -42.11
N THR A 266 -6.12 -16.75 -42.71
CA THR A 266 -6.06 -17.01 -44.13
C THR A 266 -7.20 -17.95 -44.45
N ASN A 267 -8.33 -17.37 -44.84
CA ASN A 267 -9.38 -18.07 -45.58
C ASN A 267 -8.79 -18.45 -46.96
N VAL A 268 -7.90 -19.43 -46.95
CA VAL A 268 -7.57 -20.15 -48.17
C VAL A 268 -8.83 -20.95 -48.53
N LYS A 269 -9.75 -20.30 -49.25
CA LYS A 269 -10.79 -21.01 -50.00
C LYS A 269 -10.05 -21.94 -50.97
N ARG A 270 -9.94 -23.22 -50.62
CA ARG A 270 -9.59 -24.24 -51.59
C ARG A 270 -10.65 -24.16 -52.69
N LYS A 271 -10.26 -23.69 -53.87
CA LYS A 271 -11.08 -23.83 -55.10
C LYS A 271 -11.27 -25.34 -55.32
N PRO A 272 -12.50 -25.79 -55.59
CA PRO A 272 -12.70 -27.16 -55.97
C PRO A 272 -11.94 -27.39 -57.29
N VAL A 273 -11.10 -28.40 -57.32
CA VAL A 273 -10.48 -28.91 -58.56
C VAL A 273 -11.60 -29.47 -59.40
N SER A 274 -11.93 -28.77 -60.50
CA SER A 274 -12.80 -29.30 -61.49
C SER A 274 -12.11 -30.47 -62.20
N GLY A 275 -12.52 -31.68 -61.89
CA GLY A 275 -12.13 -32.86 -62.66
C GLY A 275 -12.71 -32.77 -64.01
N SER A 276 -11.91 -32.60 -65.04
CA SER A 276 -12.28 -32.85 -66.44
C SER A 276 -12.37 -34.35 -66.68
N SER A 277 -13.55 -34.84 -66.82
CA SER A 277 -13.78 -36.12 -67.46
C SER A 277 -13.46 -36.01 -68.94
N HIS A 278 -12.52 -36.76 -69.44
CA HIS A 278 -12.43 -37.14 -70.84
C HIS A 278 -12.18 -38.67 -70.97
N LEU A 279 -13.18 -39.32 -71.60
CA LEU A 279 -13.22 -40.61 -72.26
C LEU A 279 -12.91 -41.89 -71.45
#